data_ec4eac5f728f79985f58316a0cde4a0e
#
_entry.id   ec4eac5f728f79985f58316a0cde4a0e
#
_cell.length_a   1.000
_cell.length_b   1.000
_cell.length_c   1.000
_cell.angle_alpha   90.00
_cell.angle_beta   90.00
_cell.angle_gamma   90.00
#
_symmetry.space_group_name_H-M   'P 1'
#
loop_
_entity.id
_entity.type
_entity.pdbx_description
1 polymer ?
#
loop_
_entity_poly.entity_id
_entity_poly.type
_entity_poly.pdbx_seq_one_letter_code
_entity_poly.pdbx_strand_id
1 'polypeptide(L)'
;KLRQQEVMKERISKSDLVITTALIPNRPAPVLILKEMVEAMKPGSVIMDLASENGGNCELTKADEIVHHNNVLIDGNTNFPSTMATDASQLFSKNIQAIIEHCHGEDGFKLNKEDEIIDGMLFIENGEIRHQPTKEAL
;
A
#
# COMPACT_ATOMS: atom_id res chain seq x y z
N LYS A 1 21.89 7.48 -1.70
CA LYS A 1 20.75 7.74 -2.63
C LYS A 1 21.09 7.33 -4.06
N LEU A 2 22.13 7.91 -4.71
CA LEU A 2 22.55 7.57 -6.08
C LEU A 2 22.83 6.07 -6.27
N ARG A 3 23.62 5.45 -5.40
CA ARG A 3 23.92 4.01 -5.48
C ARG A 3 22.69 3.11 -5.38
N GLN A 4 21.67 3.52 -4.60
CA GLN A 4 20.42 2.77 -4.52
C GLN A 4 19.61 2.86 -5.81
N GLN A 5 19.60 4.03 -6.45
CA GLN A 5 18.92 4.22 -7.74
C GLN A 5 19.59 3.41 -8.86
N GLU A 6 20.92 3.36 -8.90
CA GLU A 6 21.66 2.55 -9.87
C GLU A 6 21.36 1.06 -9.72
N VAL A 7 21.40 0.53 -8.48
CA VAL A 7 21.07 -0.87 -8.20
C VAL A 7 19.60 -1.18 -8.56
N MET A 8 18.70 -0.26 -8.25
CA MET A 8 17.28 -0.41 -8.58
C MET A 8 17.08 -0.42 -10.10
N LYS A 9 17.69 0.51 -10.83
CA LYS A 9 17.66 0.58 -12.30
C LYS A 9 18.15 -0.72 -12.93
N GLU A 10 19.28 -1.25 -12.47
CA GLU A 10 19.80 -2.53 -12.96
C GLU A 10 18.84 -3.71 -12.74
N ARG A 11 18.19 -3.78 -11.58
CA ARG A 11 17.23 -4.84 -11.28
C ARG A 11 15.96 -4.70 -12.10
N ILE A 12 15.38 -3.51 -12.15
CA ILE A 12 14.15 -3.21 -12.89
C ILE A 12 14.34 -3.52 -14.38
N SER A 13 15.48 -3.16 -14.99
CA SER A 13 15.75 -3.44 -16.41
C SER A 13 15.76 -4.92 -16.78
N LYS A 14 15.96 -5.81 -15.81
CA LYS A 14 15.96 -7.28 -15.99
C LYS A 14 14.62 -7.92 -15.64
N SER A 15 13.70 -7.18 -15.03
CA SER A 15 12.41 -7.68 -14.57
C SER A 15 11.36 -7.66 -15.69
N ASP A 16 10.50 -8.65 -15.72
CA ASP A 16 9.35 -8.72 -16.62
C ASP A 16 8.08 -8.18 -15.95
N LEU A 17 8.02 -8.26 -14.60
CA LEU A 17 6.95 -7.71 -13.77
C LEU A 17 7.57 -7.00 -12.55
N VAL A 18 7.10 -5.78 -12.30
CA VAL A 18 7.44 -4.99 -11.10
C VAL A 18 6.14 -4.64 -10.39
N ILE A 19 6.07 -4.91 -9.09
CA ILE A 19 4.94 -4.53 -8.23
C ILE A 19 5.45 -3.53 -7.20
N THR A 20 4.80 -2.39 -7.10
CA THR A 20 5.15 -1.33 -6.14
C THR A 20 4.03 -1.13 -5.12
N THR A 21 4.41 -1.01 -3.84
CA THR A 21 3.48 -0.96 -2.70
C THR A 21 3.89 0.06 -1.64
N ALA A 22 4.82 0.96 -1.93
CA ALA A 22 5.33 1.88 -0.93
C ALA A 22 4.34 3.01 -0.65
N LEU A 23 3.78 3.01 0.56
CA LEU A 23 2.86 4.03 1.04
C LEU A 23 3.41 4.69 2.30
N ILE A 24 3.16 5.99 2.44
CA ILE A 24 3.42 6.74 3.67
C ILE A 24 2.07 7.25 4.17
N PRO A 25 1.65 6.90 5.40
CA PRO A 25 0.36 7.34 5.93
C PRO A 25 0.19 8.86 5.83
N ASN A 26 -0.95 9.30 5.30
CA ASN A 26 -1.34 10.71 5.16
C ASN A 26 -0.37 11.57 4.34
N ARG A 27 0.40 10.97 3.43
CA ARG A 27 1.33 11.68 2.53
C ARG A 27 1.29 11.07 1.14
N PRO A 28 1.68 11.84 0.10
CA PRO A 28 1.88 11.28 -1.23
C PRO A 28 2.87 10.12 -1.22
N ALA A 29 2.62 9.11 -2.05
CA ALA A 29 3.51 7.97 -2.21
C ALA A 29 4.90 8.44 -2.70
N PRO A 30 5.99 7.82 -2.22
CA PRO A 30 7.32 8.16 -2.69
C PRO A 30 7.51 7.67 -4.13
N VAL A 31 8.04 8.51 -5.01
CA VAL A 31 8.44 8.10 -6.35
C VAL A 31 9.73 7.29 -6.25
N LEU A 32 9.66 6.02 -6.62
CA LEU A 32 10.76 5.06 -6.57
C LEU A 32 11.28 4.70 -7.96
N ILE A 33 10.37 4.57 -8.94
CA ILE A 33 10.68 4.22 -10.33
C ILE A 33 10.61 5.49 -11.17
N LEU A 34 11.76 5.94 -11.62
CA LEU A 34 11.88 7.09 -12.52
C LEU A 34 11.57 6.69 -13.97
N LYS A 35 11.15 7.64 -14.77
CA LYS A 35 10.89 7.44 -16.20
C LYS A 35 12.05 6.73 -16.93
N GLU A 36 13.29 7.12 -16.65
CA GLU A 36 14.47 6.48 -17.24
C GLU A 36 14.68 5.01 -16.85
N MET A 37 14.11 4.58 -15.71
CA MET A 37 14.13 3.18 -15.28
C MET A 37 13.09 2.38 -16.08
N VAL A 38 11.93 2.96 -16.33
CA VAL A 38 10.90 2.38 -17.21
C VAL A 38 11.43 2.20 -18.62
N GLU A 39 12.13 3.21 -19.14
CA GLU A 39 12.75 3.18 -20.48
C GLU A 39 13.84 2.12 -20.63
N ALA A 40 14.42 1.68 -19.51
CA ALA A 40 15.43 0.62 -19.49
C ALA A 40 14.81 -0.79 -19.37
N MET A 41 13.50 -0.92 -19.16
CA MET A 41 12.80 -2.22 -19.07
C MET A 41 12.67 -2.87 -20.44
N LYS A 42 12.50 -4.19 -20.44
CA LYS A 42 12.25 -4.94 -21.67
C LYS A 42 10.87 -4.59 -22.23
N PRO A 43 10.71 -4.50 -23.57
CA PRO A 43 9.41 -4.39 -24.19
C PRO A 43 8.47 -5.54 -23.78
N GLY A 44 7.24 -5.22 -23.43
CA GLY A 44 6.24 -6.17 -22.93
C GLY A 44 6.27 -6.38 -21.40
N SER A 45 7.18 -5.72 -20.68
CA SER A 45 7.19 -5.73 -19.22
C SER A 45 5.99 -4.95 -18.65
N VAL A 46 5.66 -5.26 -17.39
CA VAL A 46 4.52 -4.68 -16.67
C VAL A 46 4.97 -4.09 -15.35
N ILE A 47 4.46 -2.91 -15.02
CA ILE A 47 4.53 -2.31 -13.68
C ILE A 47 3.11 -2.26 -13.13
N MET A 48 2.88 -2.86 -11.95
CA MET A 48 1.63 -2.73 -11.18
C MET A 48 1.90 -1.82 -9.99
N ASP A 49 1.32 -0.63 -10.02
CA ASP A 49 1.54 0.37 -8.98
C ASP A 49 0.36 0.43 -8.02
N LEU A 50 0.47 -0.30 -6.89
CA LEU A 50 -0.56 -0.33 -5.85
C LEU A 50 -0.63 0.95 -5.00
N ALA A 51 0.29 1.89 -5.22
CA ALA A 51 0.29 3.19 -4.56
C ALA A 51 -0.36 4.30 -5.40
N SER A 52 -0.96 3.96 -6.54
CA SER A 52 -1.49 4.90 -7.54
C SER A 52 -2.51 5.89 -6.99
N GLU A 53 -3.37 5.47 -6.03
CA GLU A 53 -4.33 6.36 -5.33
C GLU A 53 -3.63 7.54 -4.63
N ASN A 54 -2.40 7.34 -4.15
CA ASN A 54 -1.61 8.35 -3.43
C ASN A 54 -0.50 8.97 -4.32
N GLY A 55 -0.69 8.96 -5.64
CA GLY A 55 0.22 9.55 -6.60
C GLY A 55 1.17 8.56 -7.27
N GLY A 56 1.25 7.32 -6.78
CA GLY A 56 2.05 6.24 -7.37
C GLY A 56 3.53 6.23 -6.97
N ASN A 57 4.12 5.06 -7.08
CA ASN A 57 5.57 4.86 -6.90
C ASN A 57 6.36 4.95 -8.22
N CYS A 58 5.69 4.91 -9.37
CA CYS A 58 6.30 5.14 -10.66
C CYS A 58 5.96 6.54 -11.16
N GLU A 59 6.96 7.26 -11.66
CA GLU A 59 6.81 8.62 -12.18
C GLU A 59 5.79 8.75 -13.30
N LEU A 60 5.58 7.67 -14.05
CA LEU A 60 4.63 7.64 -15.18
C LEU A 60 3.25 7.10 -14.81
N THR A 61 3.03 6.71 -13.55
CA THR A 61 1.74 6.24 -13.07
C THR A 61 0.69 7.36 -13.15
N LYS A 62 -0.49 6.99 -13.62
CA LYS A 62 -1.69 7.82 -13.56
C LYS A 62 -2.80 7.03 -12.89
N ALA A 63 -3.45 7.63 -11.91
CA ALA A 63 -4.53 7.01 -11.17
C ALA A 63 -5.67 6.57 -12.10
N ASP A 64 -6.10 5.31 -11.96
CA ASP A 64 -7.16 4.65 -12.75
C ASP A 64 -6.90 4.57 -14.26
N GLU A 65 -5.65 4.76 -14.70
CA GLU A 65 -5.27 4.60 -16.10
C GLU A 65 -4.23 3.49 -16.29
N ILE A 66 -4.30 2.85 -17.46
CA ILE A 66 -3.22 2.01 -17.98
C ILE A 66 -2.37 2.87 -18.92
N VAL A 67 -1.13 3.10 -18.56
CA VAL A 67 -0.17 3.88 -19.34
C VAL A 67 0.77 2.94 -20.10
N HIS A 68 0.99 3.20 -21.38
CA HIS A 68 1.98 2.51 -22.20
C HIS A 68 3.15 3.45 -22.50
N HIS A 69 4.36 3.05 -22.10
CA HIS A 69 5.59 3.79 -22.38
C HIS A 69 6.70 2.84 -22.82
N ASN A 70 7.27 3.03 -24.03
CA ASN A 70 8.28 2.13 -24.61
C ASN A 70 7.88 0.63 -24.60
N ASN A 71 6.61 0.33 -24.91
CA ASN A 71 6.04 -1.01 -24.80
C ASN A 71 6.10 -1.64 -23.40
N VAL A 72 6.26 -0.83 -22.36
CA VAL A 72 6.04 -1.21 -20.96
C VAL A 72 4.64 -0.76 -20.57
N LEU A 73 3.87 -1.66 -19.96
CA LEU A 73 2.54 -1.37 -19.44
C LEU A 73 2.68 -0.94 -17.96
N ILE A 74 2.06 0.16 -17.59
CA ILE A 74 2.00 0.66 -16.21
C ILE A 74 0.53 0.70 -15.81
N ASP A 75 0.16 -0.17 -14.87
CA ASP A 75 -1.20 -0.25 -14.33
C ASP A 75 -1.31 0.61 -13.07
N GLY A 76 -2.08 1.69 -13.18
CA GLY A 76 -2.37 2.65 -12.11
C GLY A 76 -3.76 2.46 -11.50
N ASN A 77 -4.33 1.27 -11.54
CA ASN A 77 -5.62 0.99 -10.89
C ASN A 77 -5.57 1.34 -9.40
N THR A 78 -6.51 2.16 -8.93
CA THR A 78 -6.58 2.59 -7.53
C THR A 78 -7.37 1.60 -6.65
N ASN A 79 -8.08 0.64 -7.25
CA ASN A 79 -8.96 -0.28 -6.54
C ASN A 79 -8.75 -1.74 -6.95
N PHE A 80 -7.51 -2.24 -6.86
CA PHE A 80 -7.21 -3.66 -7.09
C PHE A 80 -8.07 -4.62 -6.24
N PRO A 81 -8.39 -4.33 -4.95
CA PRO A 81 -9.21 -5.23 -4.14
C PRO A 81 -10.58 -5.53 -4.76
N SER A 82 -11.22 -4.60 -5.46
CA SER A 82 -12.51 -4.85 -6.09
C SER A 82 -12.42 -5.73 -7.33
N THR A 83 -11.25 -5.80 -7.98
CA THR A 83 -11.03 -6.68 -9.15
C THR A 83 -10.77 -8.14 -8.74
N MET A 84 -10.41 -8.38 -7.47
CA MET A 84 -10.20 -9.71 -6.89
C MET A 84 -10.92 -9.83 -5.53
N ALA A 85 -12.21 -9.53 -5.53
CA ALA A 85 -13.02 -9.35 -4.33
C ALA A 85 -13.00 -10.56 -3.37
N THR A 86 -12.96 -11.79 -3.89
CA THR A 86 -12.90 -13.00 -3.08
C THR A 86 -11.62 -13.07 -2.27
N ASP A 87 -10.47 -12.87 -2.92
CA ASP A 87 -9.16 -12.95 -2.25
C ASP A 87 -8.98 -11.78 -1.28
N ALA A 88 -9.37 -10.58 -1.70
CA ALA A 88 -9.32 -9.38 -0.84
C ALA A 88 -10.18 -9.55 0.41
N SER A 89 -11.40 -10.09 0.28
CA SER A 89 -12.29 -10.36 1.42
C SER A 89 -11.72 -11.43 2.35
N GLN A 90 -11.10 -12.48 1.82
CA GLN A 90 -10.45 -13.51 2.64
C GLN A 90 -9.26 -12.94 3.42
N LEU A 91 -8.42 -12.11 2.80
CA LEU A 91 -7.28 -11.48 3.47
C LEU A 91 -7.76 -10.50 4.56
N PHE A 92 -8.78 -9.70 4.26
CA PHE A 92 -9.37 -8.78 5.23
C PHE A 92 -9.98 -9.54 6.42
N SER A 93 -10.73 -10.61 6.18
CA SER A 93 -11.34 -11.41 7.24
C SER A 93 -10.30 -12.04 8.18
N LYS A 94 -9.14 -12.47 7.66
CA LYS A 94 -8.03 -12.97 8.48
C LYS A 94 -7.46 -11.88 9.41
N ASN A 95 -7.38 -10.64 8.95
CA ASN A 95 -6.94 -9.53 9.80
C ASN A 95 -7.95 -9.28 10.94
N ILE A 96 -9.25 -9.30 10.63
CA ILE A 96 -10.30 -9.17 11.66
C ILE A 96 -10.25 -10.34 12.64
N GLN A 97 -10.09 -11.57 12.14
CA GLN A 97 -9.95 -12.75 12.98
C GLN A 97 -8.75 -12.60 13.94
N ALA A 98 -7.58 -12.21 13.43
CA ALA A 98 -6.39 -12.02 14.25
C ALA A 98 -6.59 -11.01 15.38
N ILE A 99 -7.32 -9.92 15.12
CA ILE A 99 -7.65 -8.91 16.13
C ILE A 99 -8.58 -9.51 17.20
N ILE A 100 -9.62 -10.25 16.78
CA ILE A 100 -10.56 -10.88 17.72
C ILE A 100 -9.83 -11.90 18.60
N GLU A 101 -8.99 -12.74 18.00
CA GLU A 101 -8.16 -13.71 18.73
C GLU A 101 -7.21 -13.02 19.70
N HIS A 102 -6.58 -11.92 19.29
CA HIS A 102 -5.70 -11.11 20.14
C HIS A 102 -6.41 -10.51 21.36
N CYS A 103 -7.68 -10.13 21.19
CA CYS A 103 -8.50 -9.60 22.29
C CYS A 103 -9.11 -10.69 23.17
N HIS A 104 -9.03 -11.98 22.77
CA HIS A 104 -9.67 -13.09 23.46
C HIS A 104 -8.64 -13.86 24.30
N GLY A 105 -8.71 -13.73 25.62
CA GLY A 105 -7.90 -14.50 26.58
C GLY A 105 -8.69 -15.59 27.30
N GLU A 106 -8.07 -16.22 28.31
CA GLU A 106 -8.71 -17.26 29.15
C GLU A 106 -10.00 -16.78 29.83
N ASP A 107 -10.07 -15.50 30.15
CA ASP A 107 -11.22 -14.85 30.78
C ASP A 107 -12.26 -14.28 29.78
N GLY A 108 -12.15 -14.60 28.50
CA GLY A 108 -13.01 -14.09 27.43
C GLY A 108 -12.46 -12.85 26.74
N PHE A 109 -13.34 -12.10 26.07
CA PHE A 109 -12.96 -10.93 25.27
C PHE A 109 -12.67 -9.72 26.15
N LYS A 110 -11.45 -9.16 26.03
CA LYS A 110 -11.01 -7.97 26.78
C LYS A 110 -10.21 -7.04 25.87
N LEU A 111 -10.46 -5.73 25.99
CA LEU A 111 -9.64 -4.69 25.36
C LEU A 111 -8.58 -4.21 26.36
N ASN A 112 -7.37 -4.73 26.25
CA ASN A 112 -6.24 -4.25 27.06
C ASN A 112 -5.66 -2.98 26.46
N LYS A 113 -5.89 -1.84 27.08
CA LYS A 113 -5.42 -0.52 26.62
C LYS A 113 -3.92 -0.27 26.81
N GLU A 114 -3.25 -1.12 27.55
CA GLU A 114 -1.79 -1.09 27.69
C GLU A 114 -1.08 -1.80 26.54
N ASP A 115 -1.85 -2.54 25.73
CA ASP A 115 -1.37 -3.19 24.52
C ASP A 115 -1.32 -2.18 23.36
N GLU A 116 -0.16 -2.05 22.72
CA GLU A 116 0.08 -1.06 21.65
C GLU A 116 -0.85 -1.26 20.45
N ILE A 117 -1.24 -2.51 20.15
CA ILE A 117 -2.14 -2.82 19.03
C ILE A 117 -3.53 -2.32 19.36
N ILE A 118 -4.03 -2.65 20.56
CA ILE A 118 -5.36 -2.26 20.98
C ILE A 118 -5.47 -0.74 21.16
N ASP A 119 -4.48 -0.10 21.79
CA ASP A 119 -4.46 1.36 21.95
C ASP A 119 -4.41 2.08 20.60
N GLY A 120 -3.57 1.59 19.67
CA GLY A 120 -3.45 2.16 18.32
C GLY A 120 -4.72 2.01 17.46
N MET A 121 -5.55 1.00 17.72
CA MET A 121 -6.79 0.73 17.00
C MET A 121 -8.00 1.40 17.65
N LEU A 122 -7.94 1.76 18.93
CA LEU A 122 -9.06 2.32 19.68
C LEU A 122 -9.28 3.79 19.34
N PHE A 123 -10.13 4.02 18.35
CA PHE A 123 -10.40 5.34 17.79
C PHE A 123 -11.30 6.21 18.68
N ILE A 124 -12.40 5.61 19.17
CA ILE A 124 -13.39 6.28 20.04
C ILE A 124 -13.68 5.41 21.26
N GLU A 125 -13.75 6.02 22.44
CA GLU A 125 -14.13 5.37 23.68
C GLU A 125 -15.08 6.27 24.47
N ASN A 126 -16.21 5.70 24.95
CA ASN A 126 -17.22 6.42 25.75
C ASN A 126 -17.69 7.75 25.13
N GLY A 127 -17.71 7.84 23.80
CA GLY A 127 -18.07 9.04 23.06
C GLY A 127 -16.94 10.06 22.87
N GLU A 128 -15.75 9.79 23.37
CA GLU A 128 -14.57 10.63 23.18
C GLU A 128 -13.62 10.05 22.14
N ILE A 129 -13.12 10.90 21.24
CA ILE A 129 -12.12 10.53 20.25
C ILE A 129 -10.76 10.40 20.95
N ARG A 130 -10.14 9.21 20.85
CA ARG A 130 -8.81 8.93 21.38
C ARG A 130 -7.70 9.20 20.37
N HIS A 131 -7.98 8.96 19.09
CA HIS A 131 -7.00 9.14 18.03
C HIS A 131 -6.63 10.61 17.87
N GLN A 132 -5.41 10.97 18.29
CA GLN A 132 -4.94 12.33 18.36
C GLN A 132 -4.98 13.08 17.02
N PRO A 133 -4.53 12.50 15.88
CA PRO A 133 -4.61 13.18 14.59
C PRO A 133 -6.04 13.56 14.17
N THR A 134 -7.02 12.73 14.51
CA THR A 134 -8.44 13.06 14.23
C THR A 134 -8.94 14.16 15.14
N LYS A 135 -8.52 14.14 16.41
CA LYS A 135 -8.90 15.17 17.38
C LYS A 135 -8.39 16.56 16.99
N GLU A 136 -7.23 16.61 16.33
CA GLU A 136 -6.62 17.84 15.81
C GLU A 136 -7.22 18.30 14.48
N ALA A 137 -7.88 17.42 13.74
CA ALA A 137 -8.50 17.71 12.45
C ALA A 137 -9.96 18.17 12.55
N LEU A 138 -10.60 18.03 13.73
CA LEU A 138 -11.98 18.44 14.03
C LEU A 138 -12.02 19.76 14.78
#